data_b675acaebf2c7cda0b5933c6acb7750d
#
_entry.id   b675acaebf2c7cda0b5933c6acb7750d
#
_cell.length_a   1.000
_cell.length_b   1.000
_cell.length_c   1.000
_cell.angle_alpha   90.00
_cell.angle_beta   90.00
_cell.angle_gamma   90.00
#
_symmetry.space_group_name_H-M   'P 1'
#
loop_
_entity.id
_entity.type
_entity.pdbx_description
1 polymer ?
#
loop_
_entity_poly.entity_id
_entity_poly.type
_entity_poly.pdbx_seq_one_letter_code
_entity_poly.pdbx_strand_id
1 'polypeptide(L)'
;MQTKVMTAKEAINSYVKNGDCLAIGGFVTNRRPYALVREIIRQHIGNLYIEGGPSGGDIDMLIGAGLVTAINTAYISNAAFSMVCRRYGEAVVQHKILNEDYSMDVQTIAYHGAALGLPYVPVKNMLGSDLADKWGISAEERKKHDKLPNQKFILQEDPFTPGSMLCLVPTPKI
;
A
#
# COMPACT_ATOMS: atom_id res chain seq x y z
N MET A 1 7.15 14.28 -32.17
CA MET A 1 6.79 13.97 -30.76
C MET A 1 6.20 12.57 -30.74
N GLN A 2 6.78 11.65 -30.00
CA GLN A 2 6.25 10.29 -29.92
C GLN A 2 4.99 10.30 -29.06
N THR A 3 3.90 9.65 -29.52
CA THR A 3 2.66 9.56 -28.74
C THR A 3 2.89 8.77 -27.46
N LYS A 4 2.26 9.22 -26.35
CA LYS A 4 2.25 8.49 -25.06
C LYS A 4 1.02 7.58 -24.93
N VAL A 5 0.12 7.60 -25.94
CA VAL A 5 -1.08 6.75 -25.95
C VAL A 5 -0.69 5.33 -26.34
N MET A 6 -1.08 4.36 -25.53
CA MET A 6 -0.83 2.93 -25.75
C MET A 6 -2.00 2.10 -25.22
N THR A 7 -2.09 0.85 -25.66
CA THR A 7 -3.07 -0.09 -25.12
C THR A 7 -2.74 -0.50 -23.68
N ALA A 8 -3.72 -0.99 -22.92
CA ALA A 8 -3.47 -1.52 -21.57
C ALA A 8 -2.42 -2.64 -21.59
N LYS A 9 -2.44 -3.50 -22.62
CA LYS A 9 -1.48 -4.60 -22.79
C LYS A 9 -0.06 -4.08 -22.92
N GLU A 10 0.14 -3.10 -23.80
CA GLU A 10 1.46 -2.49 -24.02
C GLU A 10 1.95 -1.77 -22.76
N ALA A 11 1.06 -1.00 -22.11
CA ALA A 11 1.40 -0.28 -20.90
C ALA A 11 1.86 -1.21 -19.78
N ILE A 12 1.08 -2.25 -19.47
CA ILE A 12 1.43 -3.21 -18.43
C ILE A 12 2.70 -3.96 -18.78
N ASN A 13 2.84 -4.48 -20.01
CA ASN A 13 4.04 -5.18 -20.43
C ASN A 13 5.32 -4.33 -20.34
N SER A 14 5.20 -3.03 -20.59
CA SER A 14 6.35 -2.10 -20.59
C SER A 14 6.76 -1.64 -19.19
N TYR A 15 5.78 -1.41 -18.29
CA TYR A 15 6.01 -0.67 -17.07
C TYR A 15 5.76 -1.44 -15.78
N VAL A 16 5.18 -2.64 -15.82
CA VAL A 16 4.90 -3.43 -14.62
C VAL A 16 5.62 -4.77 -14.70
N LYS A 17 6.37 -5.11 -13.66
CA LYS A 17 7.17 -6.34 -13.60
C LYS A 17 6.86 -7.14 -12.33
N ASN A 18 7.22 -8.41 -12.34
CA ASN A 18 7.16 -9.22 -11.12
C ASN A 18 8.00 -8.58 -10.01
N GLY A 19 7.45 -8.51 -8.81
CA GLY A 19 8.11 -7.96 -7.64
C GLY A 19 8.06 -6.44 -7.51
N ASP A 20 7.37 -5.74 -8.42
CA ASP A 20 7.24 -4.29 -8.34
C ASP A 20 6.40 -3.83 -7.14
N CYS A 21 6.70 -2.62 -6.67
CA CYS A 21 5.86 -1.88 -5.76
C CYS A 21 4.93 -0.97 -6.56
N LEU A 22 3.62 -1.14 -6.39
CA LEU A 22 2.60 -0.43 -7.16
C LEU A 22 1.73 0.44 -6.25
N ALA A 23 1.68 1.74 -6.50
CA ALA A 23 0.64 2.61 -5.97
C ALA A 23 -0.54 2.65 -6.94
N ILE A 24 -1.71 2.19 -6.48
CA ILE A 24 -2.92 2.12 -7.32
C ILE A 24 -3.93 3.15 -6.85
N GLY A 25 -4.12 4.18 -7.65
CA GLY A 25 -5.01 5.31 -7.37
C GLY A 25 -6.49 4.93 -7.39
N GLY A 26 -7.32 5.88 -6.94
CA GLY A 26 -8.76 5.75 -6.77
C GLY A 26 -9.18 5.76 -5.30
N PHE A 27 -10.48 5.77 -5.03
CA PHE A 27 -11.03 5.78 -3.68
C PHE A 27 -12.15 4.74 -3.58
N VAL A 28 -11.93 3.70 -2.80
CA VAL A 28 -12.86 2.59 -2.55
C VAL A 28 -13.38 2.00 -3.88
N THR A 29 -14.62 2.30 -4.26
CA THR A 29 -15.25 1.83 -5.51
C THR A 29 -15.09 2.78 -6.69
N ASN A 30 -14.59 4.01 -6.45
CA ASN A 30 -14.55 5.06 -7.44
C ASN A 30 -13.17 5.22 -8.10
N ARG A 31 -13.17 5.47 -9.42
CA ARG A 31 -11.97 5.79 -10.22
C ARG A 31 -10.85 4.73 -10.10
N ARG A 32 -11.25 3.45 -9.96
CA ARG A 32 -10.30 2.33 -9.90
C ARG A 32 -9.89 1.89 -11.31
N PRO A 33 -8.60 1.63 -11.57
CA PRO A 33 -8.09 1.28 -12.90
C PRO A 33 -8.31 -0.21 -13.24
N TYR A 34 -9.54 -0.69 -13.20
CA TYR A 34 -9.88 -2.11 -13.43
C TYR A 34 -9.35 -2.68 -14.74
N ALA A 35 -9.25 -1.86 -15.79
CA ALA A 35 -8.71 -2.32 -17.07
C ALA A 35 -7.25 -2.74 -16.96
N LEU A 36 -6.42 -1.93 -16.29
CA LEU A 36 -5.00 -2.21 -16.05
C LEU A 36 -4.82 -3.38 -15.09
N VAL A 37 -5.61 -3.44 -14.01
CA VAL A 37 -5.58 -4.55 -13.05
C VAL A 37 -5.91 -5.89 -13.72
N ARG A 38 -6.95 -5.94 -14.56
CA ARG A 38 -7.27 -7.16 -15.33
C ARG A 38 -6.14 -7.54 -16.28
N GLU A 39 -5.42 -6.57 -16.82
CA GLU A 39 -4.28 -6.84 -17.69
C GLU A 39 -3.09 -7.37 -16.92
N ILE A 40 -2.79 -6.87 -15.71
CA ILE A 40 -1.80 -7.46 -14.80
C ILE A 40 -2.12 -8.94 -14.55
N ILE A 41 -3.40 -9.26 -14.29
CA ILE A 41 -3.85 -10.64 -14.07
C ILE A 41 -3.66 -11.50 -15.33
N ARG A 42 -4.02 -10.99 -16.53
CA ARG A 42 -3.84 -11.73 -17.79
C ARG A 42 -2.38 -12.03 -18.10
N GLN A 43 -1.49 -11.11 -17.75
CA GLN A 43 -0.04 -11.28 -17.96
C GLN A 43 0.64 -12.04 -16.82
N HIS A 44 -0.10 -12.48 -15.80
CA HIS A 44 0.40 -13.21 -14.63
C HIS A 44 1.57 -12.51 -13.93
N ILE A 45 1.55 -11.17 -13.85
CA ILE A 45 2.57 -10.40 -13.15
C ILE A 45 2.28 -10.46 -11.66
N GLY A 46 3.18 -11.07 -10.88
CA GLY A 46 2.97 -11.38 -9.48
C GLY A 46 4.09 -10.92 -8.56
N ASN A 47 4.06 -11.43 -7.32
CA ASN A 47 4.95 -11.02 -6.22
C ASN A 47 4.88 -9.51 -5.96
N LEU A 48 3.72 -8.89 -6.19
CA LEU A 48 3.53 -7.45 -6.11
C LEU A 48 3.47 -6.96 -4.68
N TYR A 49 4.05 -5.81 -4.44
CA TYR A 49 3.92 -5.02 -3.23
C TYR A 49 2.96 -3.86 -3.52
N ILE A 50 1.89 -3.75 -2.77
CA ILE A 50 0.82 -2.78 -3.05
C ILE A 50 0.85 -1.67 -2.02
N GLU A 51 1.02 -0.45 -2.49
CA GLU A 51 0.73 0.76 -1.74
C GLU A 51 -0.71 1.15 -2.06
N GLY A 52 -1.62 0.67 -1.22
CA GLY A 52 -3.05 0.88 -1.40
C GLY A 52 -3.61 1.80 -0.34
N GLY A 53 -3.98 3.01 -0.67
CA GLY A 53 -4.81 3.83 0.21
C GLY A 53 -6.17 3.16 0.47
N PRO A 54 -7.26 3.91 0.64
CA PRO A 54 -8.61 3.34 0.70
C PRO A 54 -8.96 2.64 -0.62
N SER A 55 -8.76 1.33 -0.66
CA SER A 55 -8.83 0.50 -1.86
C SER A 55 -10.12 -0.32 -1.96
N GLY A 56 -10.33 -1.00 -3.06
CA GLY A 56 -11.55 -1.75 -3.33
C GLY A 56 -11.34 -3.01 -4.16
N GLY A 57 -12.32 -3.33 -4.98
CA GLY A 57 -12.39 -4.58 -5.74
C GLY A 57 -11.25 -4.82 -6.72
N ASP A 58 -10.54 -3.80 -7.16
CA ASP A 58 -9.36 -3.92 -8.01
C ASP A 58 -8.20 -4.62 -7.27
N ILE A 59 -7.90 -4.19 -6.05
CA ILE A 59 -6.88 -4.84 -5.20
C ILE A 59 -7.37 -6.24 -4.78
N ASP A 60 -8.65 -6.37 -4.42
CA ASP A 60 -9.25 -7.66 -4.10
C ASP A 60 -9.10 -8.68 -5.24
N MET A 61 -9.18 -8.22 -6.50
CA MET A 61 -8.93 -9.06 -7.68
C MET A 61 -7.48 -9.54 -7.77
N LEU A 62 -6.50 -8.66 -7.53
CA LEU A 62 -5.07 -9.03 -7.54
C LEU A 62 -4.75 -10.04 -6.43
N ILE A 63 -5.29 -9.81 -5.23
CA ILE A 63 -5.15 -10.74 -4.10
C ILE A 63 -5.80 -12.09 -4.44
N GLY A 64 -7.01 -12.07 -4.98
CA GLY A 64 -7.73 -13.28 -5.39
C GLY A 64 -7.06 -14.08 -6.51
N ALA A 65 -6.26 -13.42 -7.33
CA ALA A 65 -5.43 -14.05 -8.36
C ALA A 65 -4.08 -14.57 -7.81
N GLY A 66 -3.77 -14.36 -6.52
CA GLY A 66 -2.51 -14.80 -5.89
C GLY A 66 -1.28 -14.00 -6.34
N LEU A 67 -1.45 -12.75 -6.76
CA LEU A 67 -0.38 -11.93 -7.33
C LEU A 67 0.25 -10.96 -6.34
N VAL A 68 -0.28 -10.85 -5.11
CA VAL A 68 0.16 -9.89 -4.09
C VAL A 68 0.96 -10.60 -3.00
N THR A 69 2.14 -10.07 -2.69
CA THR A 69 2.98 -10.51 -1.57
C THR A 69 2.68 -9.71 -0.31
N ALA A 70 2.65 -8.40 -0.43
CA ALA A 70 2.43 -7.50 0.70
C ALA A 70 1.56 -6.31 0.31
N ILE A 71 0.85 -5.77 1.30
CA ILE A 71 0.06 -4.56 1.13
C ILE A 71 0.20 -3.64 2.33
N ASN A 72 0.40 -2.36 2.06
CA ASN A 72 0.21 -1.26 3.01
C ASN A 72 -1.13 -0.59 2.70
N THR A 73 -2.05 -0.57 3.65
CA THR A 73 -3.41 -0.05 3.39
C THR A 73 -4.02 0.61 4.63
N ALA A 74 -4.98 1.50 4.41
CA ALA A 74 -5.86 1.97 5.47
C ALA A 74 -7.10 1.06 5.60
N TYR A 75 -7.66 0.61 4.47
CA TYR A 75 -8.72 -0.41 4.40
C TYR A 75 -8.99 -0.82 2.95
N ILE A 76 -9.62 -1.98 2.76
CA ILE A 76 -10.06 -2.47 1.46
C ILE A 76 -11.53 -2.86 1.53
N SER A 77 -12.37 -2.12 0.84
CA SER A 77 -13.82 -2.20 0.94
C SER A 77 -14.51 -1.98 -0.40
N ASN A 78 -15.65 -2.59 -0.60
CA ASN A 78 -16.59 -2.27 -1.65
C ASN A 78 -17.79 -1.44 -1.12
N ALA A 79 -17.52 -0.62 -0.10
CA ALA A 79 -18.44 0.34 0.51
C ALA A 79 -19.91 -0.15 0.63
N ALA A 80 -20.75 0.23 -0.32
CA ALA A 80 -22.19 -0.09 -0.29
C ALA A 80 -22.52 -1.59 -0.39
N PHE A 81 -21.55 -2.45 -0.77
CA PHE A 81 -21.79 -3.88 -1.03
C PHE A 81 -21.13 -4.78 0.01
N SER A 82 -19.95 -4.41 0.51
CA SER A 82 -19.22 -5.19 1.48
C SER A 82 -18.28 -4.28 2.28
N MET A 83 -18.36 -4.36 3.60
CA MET A 83 -17.51 -3.58 4.51
C MET A 83 -16.04 -3.96 4.37
N VAL A 84 -15.75 -5.23 4.08
CA VAL A 84 -14.41 -5.73 3.78
C VAL A 84 -14.48 -6.52 2.49
N CYS A 85 -13.56 -6.30 1.57
CA CYS A 85 -13.46 -7.09 0.36
C CYS A 85 -13.13 -8.54 0.71
N ARG A 86 -13.85 -9.49 0.10
CA ARG A 86 -13.87 -10.89 0.54
C ARG A 86 -12.52 -11.58 0.43
N ARG A 87 -11.85 -11.46 -0.72
CA ARG A 87 -10.57 -12.15 -0.95
C ARG A 87 -9.45 -11.57 -0.10
N TYR A 88 -9.47 -10.25 0.08
CA TYR A 88 -8.58 -9.59 1.02
C TYR A 88 -8.78 -10.11 2.44
N GLY A 89 -10.01 -10.10 2.96
CA GLY A 89 -10.31 -10.60 4.31
C GLY A 89 -9.88 -12.06 4.50
N GLU A 90 -10.19 -12.94 3.53
CA GLU A 90 -9.76 -14.35 3.54
C GLU A 90 -8.23 -14.47 3.52
N ALA A 91 -7.53 -13.69 2.71
CA ALA A 91 -6.07 -13.74 2.59
C ALA A 91 -5.35 -13.27 3.87
N VAL A 92 -5.86 -12.22 4.53
CA VAL A 92 -5.33 -11.73 5.80
C VAL A 92 -5.51 -12.77 6.90
N VAL A 93 -6.72 -13.30 7.06
CA VAL A 93 -7.03 -14.32 8.09
C VAL A 93 -6.23 -15.60 7.88
N GLN A 94 -5.97 -15.98 6.64
CA GLN A 94 -5.20 -17.18 6.28
C GLN A 94 -3.68 -16.92 6.16
N HIS A 95 -3.21 -15.72 6.49
CA HIS A 95 -1.79 -15.30 6.38
C HIS A 95 -1.17 -15.55 4.99
N LYS A 96 -1.97 -15.40 3.93
CA LYS A 96 -1.52 -15.57 2.54
C LYS A 96 -0.81 -14.35 1.97
N ILE A 97 -1.01 -13.20 2.58
CA ILE A 97 -0.35 -11.94 2.24
C ILE A 97 0.15 -11.27 3.52
N LEU A 98 1.19 -10.49 3.39
CA LEU A 98 1.64 -9.59 4.43
C LEU A 98 0.78 -8.32 4.40
N ASN A 99 0.18 -7.97 5.53
CA ASN A 99 -0.69 -6.80 5.62
C ASN A 99 -0.20 -5.83 6.68
N GLU A 100 -0.02 -4.58 6.32
CA GLU A 100 0.30 -3.51 7.26
C GLU A 100 -0.76 -2.42 7.21
N ASP A 101 -1.24 -2.04 8.39
CA ASP A 101 -2.26 -1.01 8.54
C ASP A 101 -1.64 0.35 8.89
N TYR A 102 -2.07 1.36 8.15
CA TYR A 102 -1.85 2.76 8.46
C TYR A 102 -3.19 3.49 8.51
N SER A 103 -3.26 4.62 9.19
CA SER A 103 -4.41 5.49 9.02
C SER A 103 -4.40 6.14 7.63
N MET A 104 -5.57 6.46 7.10
CA MET A 104 -5.72 7.03 5.76
C MET A 104 -4.98 8.35 5.58
N ASP A 105 -5.01 9.19 6.60
CA ASP A 105 -4.32 10.48 6.64
C ASP A 105 -2.80 10.32 6.64
N VAL A 106 -2.26 9.37 7.41
CA VAL A 106 -0.82 9.06 7.42
C VAL A 106 -0.36 8.56 6.05
N GLN A 107 -1.11 7.67 5.41
CA GLN A 107 -0.77 7.23 4.05
C GLN A 107 -0.80 8.39 3.04
N THR A 108 -1.81 9.26 3.13
CA THR A 108 -1.93 10.44 2.24
C THR A 108 -0.74 11.38 2.40
N ILE A 109 -0.32 11.65 3.66
CA ILE A 109 0.85 12.47 3.95
C ILE A 109 2.13 11.78 3.43
N ALA A 110 2.26 10.46 3.61
CA ALA A 110 3.41 9.70 3.12
C ALA A 110 3.52 9.71 1.58
N TYR A 111 2.41 9.60 0.85
CA TYR A 111 2.40 9.75 -0.61
C TYR A 111 2.79 11.16 -1.05
N HIS A 112 2.29 12.19 -0.36
CA HIS A 112 2.69 13.56 -0.63
C HIS A 112 4.18 13.78 -0.37
N GLY A 113 4.70 13.24 0.73
CA GLY A 113 6.12 13.24 1.05
C GLY A 113 6.97 12.57 -0.04
N ALA A 114 6.52 11.40 -0.54
CA ALA A 114 7.19 10.71 -1.65
C ALA A 114 7.23 11.57 -2.93
N ALA A 115 6.13 12.23 -3.25
CA ALA A 115 6.07 13.14 -4.40
C ALA A 115 7.02 14.36 -4.27
N LEU A 116 7.34 14.76 -3.04
CA LEU A 116 8.32 15.81 -2.74
C LEU A 116 9.76 15.28 -2.60
N GLY A 117 9.99 13.97 -2.74
CA GLY A 117 11.29 13.35 -2.57
C GLY A 117 11.75 13.23 -1.10
N LEU A 118 10.83 13.33 -0.15
CA LEU A 118 11.15 13.15 1.27
C LEU A 118 11.31 11.65 1.58
N PRO A 119 12.31 11.25 2.38
CA PRO A 119 12.51 9.85 2.74
C PRO A 119 11.54 9.36 3.83
N TYR A 120 10.98 10.26 4.61
CA TYR A 120 9.97 10.01 5.64
C TYR A 120 9.17 11.29 5.94
N VAL A 121 8.05 11.13 6.63
CA VAL A 121 7.22 12.24 7.12
C VAL A 121 6.99 12.12 8.63
N PRO A 122 7.10 13.22 9.39
CA PRO A 122 6.79 13.25 10.82
C PRO A 122 5.27 13.40 11.02
N VAL A 123 4.67 12.52 11.83
CA VAL A 123 3.24 12.56 12.15
C VAL A 123 2.99 12.26 13.63
N LYS A 124 1.86 12.72 14.18
CA LYS A 124 1.41 12.42 15.55
C LYS A 124 0.17 11.51 15.60
N ASN A 125 -0.56 11.44 14.52
CA ASN A 125 -1.91 10.86 14.49
C ASN A 125 -2.00 9.33 14.60
N MET A 126 -0.88 8.59 14.64
CA MET A 126 -0.90 7.17 15.04
C MET A 126 -0.66 6.95 16.53
N LEU A 127 -0.06 7.92 17.21
CA LEU A 127 0.29 7.80 18.64
C LEU A 127 -0.95 7.58 19.50
N GLY A 128 -0.85 6.66 20.47
CA GLY A 128 -1.95 6.30 21.35
C GLY A 128 -3.05 5.45 20.71
N SER A 129 -2.77 4.85 19.57
CA SER A 129 -3.68 3.92 18.89
C SER A 129 -3.03 2.56 18.64
N ASP A 130 -3.85 1.53 18.43
CA ASP A 130 -3.41 0.20 18.05
C ASP A 130 -2.54 0.20 16.77
N LEU A 131 -2.68 1.19 15.91
CA LEU A 131 -1.84 1.33 14.71
C LEU A 131 -0.37 1.58 15.04
N ALA A 132 -0.08 2.21 16.17
CA ALA A 132 1.28 2.39 16.67
C ALA A 132 1.78 1.14 17.40
N ASP A 133 0.92 0.52 18.21
CA ASP A 133 1.32 -0.55 19.13
C ASP A 133 1.33 -1.94 18.49
N LYS A 134 0.47 -2.17 17.47
CA LYS A 134 0.30 -3.46 16.78
C LYS A 134 0.71 -3.34 15.34
N TRP A 135 1.86 -3.93 15.00
CA TRP A 135 2.34 -3.98 13.61
C TRP A 135 1.82 -5.26 12.94
N GLY A 136 1.25 -5.11 11.75
CA GLY A 136 0.79 -6.24 10.94
C GLY A 136 1.94 -7.04 10.35
N ILE A 137 3.09 -6.38 10.05
CA ILE A 137 4.32 -7.02 9.57
C ILE A 137 5.44 -6.75 10.58
N SER A 138 6.00 -7.81 11.17
CA SER A 138 7.09 -7.68 12.15
C SER A 138 8.36 -7.11 11.52
N ALA A 139 9.23 -6.53 12.36
CA ALA A 139 10.53 -6.00 11.90
C ALA A 139 11.42 -7.11 11.31
N GLU A 140 11.33 -8.34 11.80
CA GLU A 140 12.06 -9.50 11.29
C GLU A 140 11.54 -9.91 9.92
N GLU A 141 10.22 -9.91 9.72
CA GLU A 141 9.62 -10.22 8.42
C GLU A 141 9.94 -9.15 7.38
N ARG A 142 9.88 -7.86 7.75
CA ARG A 142 10.23 -6.75 6.85
C ARG A 142 11.63 -6.87 6.26
N LYS A 143 12.62 -7.33 7.04
CA LYS A 143 14.02 -7.52 6.61
C LYS A 143 14.19 -8.57 5.50
N LYS A 144 13.22 -9.45 5.31
CA LYS A 144 13.24 -10.47 4.24
C LYS A 144 12.77 -9.91 2.90
N HIS A 145 12.25 -8.69 2.88
CA HIS A 145 11.63 -8.06 1.72
C HIS A 145 12.27 -6.71 1.41
N ASP A 146 13.01 -6.63 0.32
CA ASP A 146 13.75 -5.43 -0.11
C ASP A 146 12.84 -4.23 -0.45
N LYS A 147 11.57 -4.50 -0.77
CA LYS A 147 10.55 -3.48 -1.07
C LYS A 147 9.90 -2.89 0.19
N LEU A 148 10.04 -3.53 1.33
CA LEU A 148 9.49 -3.02 2.59
C LEU A 148 10.54 -2.20 3.36
N PRO A 149 10.14 -1.11 4.03
CA PRO A 149 11.02 -0.45 4.99
C PRO A 149 11.26 -1.37 6.19
N ASN A 150 12.45 -1.33 6.77
CA ASN A 150 12.86 -2.20 7.90
C ASN A 150 11.96 -2.05 9.13
N GLN A 151 11.30 -0.92 9.27
CA GLN A 151 10.36 -0.61 10.36
C GLN A 151 9.13 0.08 9.80
N LYS A 152 8.00 -0.07 10.47
CA LYS A 152 6.75 0.63 10.14
C LYS A 152 6.92 2.14 10.30
N PHE A 153 7.53 2.56 11.40
CA PHE A 153 7.93 3.93 11.71
C PHE A 153 9.01 3.92 12.81
N ILE A 154 9.62 5.07 13.06
CA ILE A 154 10.55 5.29 14.17
C ILE A 154 9.92 6.32 15.10
N LEU A 155 9.95 6.08 16.42
CA LEU A 155 9.59 7.07 17.42
C LEU A 155 10.74 8.05 17.63
N GLN A 156 10.44 9.34 17.60
CA GLN A 156 11.40 10.44 17.80
C GLN A 156 10.77 11.50 18.70
N GLU A 157 11.55 12.03 19.63
CA GLU A 157 11.11 13.22 20.38
C GLU A 157 10.93 14.42 19.44
N ASP A 158 9.84 15.16 19.62
CA ASP A 158 9.55 16.36 18.83
C ASP A 158 10.53 17.48 19.23
N PRO A 159 11.42 17.90 18.30
CA PRO A 159 12.46 18.89 18.62
C PRO A 159 11.89 20.28 18.95
N PHE A 160 10.64 20.54 18.66
CA PHE A 160 9.97 21.83 18.89
C PHE A 160 9.02 21.80 20.11
N THR A 161 8.67 20.61 20.61
CA THR A 161 7.72 20.45 21.71
C THR A 161 8.29 19.41 22.69
N PRO A 162 9.09 19.84 23.70
CA PRO A 162 9.69 18.94 24.67
C PRO A 162 8.66 18.03 25.36
N GLY A 163 8.99 16.74 25.49
CA GLY A 163 8.10 15.73 26.06
C GLY A 163 7.00 15.21 25.12
N SER A 164 6.94 15.72 23.89
CA SER A 164 6.08 15.19 22.83
C SER A 164 6.83 14.23 21.92
N MET A 165 6.14 13.24 21.37
CA MET A 165 6.71 12.26 20.44
C MET A 165 6.14 12.41 19.03
N LEU A 166 6.91 11.97 18.04
CA LEU A 166 6.55 11.87 16.63
C LEU A 166 6.76 10.43 16.13
N CYS A 167 5.91 9.99 15.22
CA CYS A 167 6.20 8.85 14.35
C CYS A 167 6.87 9.37 13.07
N LEU A 168 8.09 8.95 12.77
CA LEU A 168 8.74 9.16 11.49
C LEU A 168 8.34 8.02 10.56
N VAL A 169 7.37 8.26 9.70
CA VAL A 169 6.79 7.26 8.80
C VAL A 169 7.55 7.30 7.47
N PRO A 170 8.11 6.17 6.99
CA PRO A 170 8.81 6.12 5.72
C PRO A 170 7.84 6.41 4.57
N THR A 171 8.31 7.15 3.57
CA THR A 171 7.56 7.37 2.34
C THR A 171 7.64 6.14 1.42
N PRO A 172 6.58 5.82 0.66
CA PRO A 172 6.61 4.72 -0.30
C PRO A 172 7.74 4.88 -1.33
N LYS A 173 8.40 3.77 -1.63
CA LYS A 173 9.35 3.65 -2.76
C LYS A 173 8.58 3.06 -3.94
N ILE A 174 8.06 3.94 -4.78
CA ILE A 174 7.25 3.59 -5.94
C ILE A 174 8.09 3.67 -7.21
#